data_f26544d363f1e8612e09b9a30d976b66
#
_entry.id   f26544d363f1e8612e09b9a30d976b66
#
_cell.length_a   1.000
_cell.length_b   1.000
_cell.length_c   1.000
_cell.angle_alpha   90.00
_cell.angle_beta   90.00
_cell.angle_gamma   90.00
#
_symmetry.space_group_name_H-M   'P 1'
#
loop_
_entity.id
_entity.type
_entity.pdbx_description
1 polymer ?
#
loop_
_entity_poly.entity_id
_entity_poly.type
_entity_poly.pdbx_seq_one_letter_code
_entity_poly.pdbx_strand_id
1 'polypeptide(L)'
;GLDGQKEKAGTPTMGGLIIIFATLIPVLLVAKLDNIYIILLLVTTFWMGAIGFADDYIKKFKNDKEGLKGRFKILGQVGLGIIVGLTLFFHSEVTIKEQIPIQDRVATALEQEGSKQFYPESKSTKTTIPFVKANEFDYSDLITWIHPSLEKYAWIVFVFVVIFIITAVSNGANLSDGIDGLAAGTSAIIVLTLGIFAWVSGNIIFSDYLN
;
A
#
# COMPACT_ATOMS: atom_id res chain seq x y z
N GLY A 1 14.16 10.66 34.12
CA GLY A 1 13.03 10.01 33.46
C GLY A 1 11.83 10.92 33.51
N LEU A 2 11.09 11.03 32.39
CA LEU A 2 9.88 11.84 32.32
C LEU A 2 8.82 11.23 33.23
N ASP A 3 8.16 12.04 34.05
CA ASP A 3 7.15 11.58 35.03
C ASP A 3 6.00 10.78 34.39
N GLY A 4 5.66 11.04 33.14
CA GLY A 4 4.68 10.25 32.36
C GLY A 4 5.05 8.79 32.10
N GLN A 5 6.31 8.35 32.29
CA GLN A 5 6.67 6.93 32.18
C GLN A 5 6.26 6.10 33.39
N LYS A 6 6.05 6.72 34.55
CA LYS A 6 5.58 6.04 35.76
C LYS A 6 4.10 5.69 35.69
N GLU A 7 3.30 6.48 34.97
CA GLU A 7 1.88 6.23 34.77
C GLU A 7 1.59 5.04 33.81
N LYS A 8 2.57 4.67 32.98
CA LYS A 8 2.47 3.52 32.07
C LYS A 8 2.86 2.18 32.69
N ALA A 9 3.23 2.17 33.97
CA ALA A 9 3.54 0.92 34.69
C ALA A 9 2.27 0.06 34.80
N GLY A 10 2.26 -1.10 34.12
CA GLY A 10 1.11 -2.02 34.09
C GLY A 10 0.33 -2.02 32.77
N THR A 11 0.66 -1.15 31.82
CA THR A 11 0.04 -1.19 30.47
C THR A 11 0.48 -2.47 29.75
N PRO A 12 -0.47 -3.26 29.17
CA PRO A 12 -0.12 -4.45 28.41
C PRO A 12 0.78 -4.10 27.23
N THR A 13 1.83 -4.87 27.01
CA THR A 13 2.73 -4.76 25.86
C THR A 13 2.33 -5.78 24.79
N MET A 14 2.77 -5.57 23.55
CA MET A 14 2.51 -6.47 22.41
C MET A 14 1.04 -6.49 21.94
N GLY A 15 0.28 -5.42 22.15
CA GLY A 15 -1.10 -5.27 21.62
C GLY A 15 -1.20 -5.40 20.11
N GLY A 16 -0.11 -5.15 19.38
CA GLY A 16 -0.04 -5.34 17.93
C GLY A 16 -0.39 -6.76 17.47
N LEU A 17 -0.11 -7.80 18.28
CA LEU A 17 -0.50 -9.18 17.96
C LEU A 17 -2.02 -9.32 17.87
N ILE A 18 -2.76 -8.69 18.79
CA ILE A 18 -4.23 -8.73 18.79
C ILE A 18 -4.76 -8.08 17.51
N ILE A 19 -4.20 -6.94 17.12
CA ILE A 19 -4.58 -6.22 15.89
C ILE A 19 -4.30 -7.07 14.65
N ILE A 20 -3.12 -7.69 14.58
CA ILE A 20 -2.72 -8.55 13.45
C ILE A 20 -3.70 -9.73 13.32
N PHE A 21 -3.97 -10.46 14.40
CA PHE A 21 -4.90 -11.59 14.34
C PHE A 21 -6.33 -11.15 14.07
N ALA A 22 -6.78 -10.05 14.67
CA ALA A 22 -8.11 -9.48 14.40
C ALA A 22 -8.29 -9.03 12.94
N THR A 23 -7.20 -8.72 12.23
CA THR A 23 -7.22 -8.37 10.82
C THR A 23 -7.07 -9.60 9.92
N LEU A 24 -6.07 -10.45 10.18
CA LEU A 24 -5.75 -11.58 9.31
C LEU A 24 -6.85 -12.65 9.32
N ILE A 25 -7.43 -12.96 10.48
CA ILE A 25 -8.42 -14.04 10.58
C ILE A 25 -9.67 -13.73 9.74
N PRO A 26 -10.34 -12.57 9.86
CA PRO A 26 -11.49 -12.25 9.01
C PRO A 26 -11.14 -12.20 7.52
N VAL A 27 -9.97 -11.65 7.16
CA VAL A 27 -9.53 -11.59 5.76
C VAL A 27 -9.35 -13.00 5.19
N LEU A 28 -8.72 -13.91 5.92
CA LEU A 28 -8.56 -15.31 5.49
C LEU A 28 -9.89 -16.06 5.34
N LEU A 29 -10.92 -15.69 6.13
CA LEU A 29 -12.21 -16.35 6.10
C LEU A 29 -13.16 -15.81 5.03
N VAL A 30 -13.07 -14.52 4.70
CA VAL A 30 -14.10 -13.83 3.90
C VAL A 30 -13.57 -13.30 2.57
N ALA A 31 -12.25 -12.97 2.47
CA ALA A 31 -11.71 -12.38 1.26
C ALA A 31 -11.47 -13.42 0.15
N LYS A 32 -11.45 -12.95 -1.10
CA LYS A 32 -11.08 -13.77 -2.25
C LYS A 32 -9.58 -14.00 -2.27
N LEU A 33 -9.13 -15.18 -1.82
CA LEU A 33 -7.72 -15.53 -1.70
C LEU A 33 -7.01 -15.81 -3.04
N ASP A 34 -7.74 -15.87 -4.13
CA ASP A 34 -7.23 -15.93 -5.50
C ASP A 34 -6.81 -14.54 -6.03
N ASN A 35 -7.24 -13.46 -5.37
CA ASN A 35 -6.87 -12.10 -5.75
C ASN A 35 -5.46 -11.75 -5.29
N ILE A 36 -4.58 -11.43 -6.23
CA ILE A 36 -3.16 -11.10 -5.95
C ILE A 36 -2.99 -9.93 -4.98
N TYR A 37 -3.88 -8.94 -5.02
CA TYR A 37 -3.82 -7.80 -4.09
C TYR A 37 -4.10 -8.22 -2.65
N ILE A 38 -5.05 -9.15 -2.45
CA ILE A 38 -5.34 -9.71 -1.12
C ILE A 38 -4.15 -10.50 -0.62
N ILE A 39 -3.53 -11.32 -1.47
CA ILE A 39 -2.32 -12.09 -1.12
C ILE A 39 -1.20 -11.13 -0.70
N LEU A 40 -0.95 -10.06 -1.47
CA LEU A 40 0.07 -9.07 -1.15
C LEU A 40 -0.21 -8.35 0.19
N LEU A 41 -1.46 -8.01 0.47
CA LEU A 41 -1.86 -7.40 1.74
C LEU A 41 -1.63 -8.36 2.92
N LEU A 42 -1.98 -9.64 2.77
CA LEU A 42 -1.74 -10.66 3.78
C LEU A 42 -0.24 -10.85 4.04
N VAL A 43 0.55 -10.99 2.97
CA VAL A 43 2.01 -11.12 3.06
C VAL A 43 2.62 -9.90 3.74
N THR A 44 2.21 -8.70 3.34
CA THR A 44 2.71 -7.45 3.92
C THR A 44 2.38 -7.35 5.40
N THR A 45 1.13 -7.66 5.78
CA THR A 45 0.67 -7.61 7.17
C THR A 45 1.44 -8.61 8.04
N PHE A 46 1.59 -9.84 7.55
CA PHE A 46 2.34 -10.87 8.28
C PHE A 46 3.82 -10.52 8.39
N TRP A 47 4.45 -10.09 7.28
CA TRP A 47 5.88 -9.75 7.24
C TRP A 47 6.23 -8.59 8.16
N MET A 48 5.47 -7.49 8.06
CA MET A 48 5.69 -6.33 8.93
C MET A 48 5.33 -6.62 10.38
N GLY A 49 4.28 -7.42 10.59
CA GLY A 49 3.91 -7.91 11.91
C GLY A 49 5.00 -8.75 12.56
N ALA A 50 5.65 -9.62 11.80
CA ALA A 50 6.77 -10.43 12.28
C ALA A 50 7.98 -9.56 12.67
N ILE A 51 8.30 -8.52 11.90
CA ILE A 51 9.36 -7.57 12.25
C ILE A 51 9.02 -6.81 13.53
N GLY A 52 7.78 -6.30 13.66
CA GLY A 52 7.32 -5.62 14.87
C GLY A 52 7.33 -6.54 16.09
N PHE A 53 6.84 -7.77 15.93
CA PHE A 53 6.89 -8.78 16.99
C PHE A 53 8.32 -9.08 17.44
N ALA A 54 9.26 -9.24 16.51
CA ALA A 54 10.67 -9.47 16.82
C ALA A 54 11.28 -8.29 17.59
N ASP A 55 10.92 -7.06 17.23
CA ASP A 55 11.34 -5.84 17.93
C ASP A 55 10.86 -5.84 19.39
N ASP A 56 9.57 -6.07 19.60
CA ASP A 56 8.96 -6.11 20.92
C ASP A 56 9.47 -7.29 21.76
N TYR A 57 9.67 -8.45 21.11
CA TYR A 57 10.21 -9.63 21.79
C TYR A 57 11.62 -9.37 22.34
N ILE A 58 12.50 -8.74 21.55
CA ILE A 58 13.85 -8.38 21.98
C ILE A 58 13.78 -7.40 23.15
N LYS A 59 12.95 -6.37 23.06
CA LYS A 59 12.77 -5.38 24.12
C LYS A 59 12.26 -6.01 25.43
N LYS A 60 11.29 -6.91 25.35
CA LYS A 60 10.61 -7.47 26.51
C LYS A 60 11.39 -8.61 27.14
N PHE A 61 11.85 -9.57 26.34
CA PHE A 61 12.43 -10.82 26.86
C PHE A 61 13.96 -10.79 26.97
N LYS A 62 14.64 -9.99 26.11
CA LYS A 62 16.09 -9.83 26.21
C LYS A 62 16.50 -8.60 27.01
N ASN A 63 15.52 -7.81 27.51
CA ASN A 63 15.75 -6.57 28.24
C ASN A 63 16.64 -5.56 27.47
N ASP A 64 16.67 -5.66 26.15
CA ASP A 64 17.40 -4.72 25.30
C ASP A 64 16.45 -3.58 24.89
N LYS A 65 16.64 -2.41 25.50
CA LYS A 65 15.79 -1.23 25.25
C LYS A 65 15.81 -0.73 23.80
N GLU A 66 16.87 -1.04 23.05
CA GLU A 66 16.98 -0.65 21.64
C GLU A 66 16.13 -1.53 20.73
N GLY A 67 15.83 -2.77 21.15
CA GLY A 67 15.06 -3.72 20.37
C GLY A 67 15.81 -4.22 19.13
N LEU A 68 15.09 -4.42 18.03
CA LEU A 68 15.69 -4.86 16.76
C LEU A 68 16.52 -3.72 16.16
N LYS A 69 17.81 -3.97 15.90
CA LYS A 69 18.71 -2.97 15.30
C LYS A 69 18.14 -2.43 14.01
N GLY A 70 18.18 -1.10 13.80
CA GLY A 70 17.58 -0.40 12.67
C GLY A 70 17.95 -0.98 11.30
N ARG A 71 19.20 -1.46 11.11
CA ARG A 71 19.64 -2.12 9.87
C ARG A 71 18.84 -3.36 9.50
N PHE A 72 18.41 -4.16 10.48
CA PHE A 72 17.59 -5.34 10.22
C PHE A 72 16.15 -4.96 9.89
N LYS A 73 15.61 -3.89 10.51
CA LYS A 73 14.31 -3.34 10.14
C LYS A 73 14.31 -2.86 8.70
N ILE A 74 15.31 -2.07 8.30
CA ILE A 74 15.46 -1.58 6.93
C ILE A 74 15.63 -2.75 5.95
N LEU A 75 16.45 -3.75 6.28
CA LEU A 75 16.63 -4.92 5.42
C LEU A 75 15.31 -5.67 5.20
N GLY A 76 14.50 -5.83 6.25
CA GLY A 76 13.18 -6.44 6.14
C GLY A 76 12.21 -5.60 5.31
N GLN A 77 12.23 -4.28 5.45
CA GLN A 77 11.41 -3.35 4.66
C GLN A 77 11.80 -3.36 3.18
N VAL A 78 13.10 -3.35 2.87
CA VAL A 78 13.62 -3.45 1.51
C VAL A 78 13.26 -4.81 0.89
N GLY A 79 13.42 -5.91 1.63
CA GLY A 79 13.02 -7.25 1.18
C GLY A 79 11.54 -7.33 0.81
N LEU A 80 10.68 -6.79 1.68
CA LEU A 80 9.24 -6.70 1.39
C LEU A 80 8.97 -5.82 0.16
N GLY A 81 9.62 -4.66 0.06
CA GLY A 81 9.47 -3.74 -1.07
C GLY A 81 9.85 -4.38 -2.41
N ILE A 82 10.89 -5.21 -2.43
CA ILE A 82 11.26 -5.99 -3.62
C ILE A 82 10.16 -6.99 -3.98
N ILE A 83 9.66 -7.77 -3.01
CA ILE A 83 8.60 -8.75 -3.24
C ILE A 83 7.35 -8.06 -3.80
N VAL A 84 6.88 -7.00 -3.14
CA VAL A 84 5.69 -6.26 -3.55
C VAL A 84 5.89 -5.60 -4.91
N GLY A 85 7.00 -4.89 -5.12
CA GLY A 85 7.28 -4.18 -6.37
C GLY A 85 7.40 -5.12 -7.57
N LEU A 86 8.12 -6.24 -7.42
CA LEU A 86 8.22 -7.24 -8.49
C LEU A 86 6.87 -7.90 -8.77
N THR A 87 6.09 -8.22 -7.74
CA THR A 87 4.77 -8.82 -7.93
C THR A 87 3.83 -7.84 -8.64
N LEU A 88 3.77 -6.59 -8.21
CA LEU A 88 2.92 -5.56 -8.84
C LEU A 88 3.29 -5.32 -10.30
N PHE A 89 4.57 -5.40 -10.65
CA PHE A 89 4.96 -5.17 -12.04
C PHE A 89 4.82 -6.42 -12.92
N PHE A 90 5.26 -7.60 -12.45
CA PHE A 90 5.35 -8.80 -13.30
C PHE A 90 4.12 -9.68 -13.27
N HIS A 91 3.26 -9.60 -12.24
CA HIS A 91 2.09 -10.48 -12.15
C HIS A 91 1.06 -10.16 -13.24
N SER A 92 0.57 -11.18 -13.94
CA SER A 92 -0.33 -11.02 -15.09
C SER A 92 -1.65 -10.31 -14.77
N GLU A 93 -2.20 -10.52 -13.58
CA GLU A 93 -3.47 -9.94 -13.16
C GLU A 93 -3.36 -8.48 -12.70
N VAL A 94 -2.14 -7.96 -12.54
CA VAL A 94 -1.94 -6.54 -12.22
C VAL A 94 -1.91 -5.76 -13.50
N THR A 95 -3.06 -5.24 -13.91
CA THR A 95 -3.27 -4.44 -15.12
C THR A 95 -4.09 -3.22 -14.79
N ILE A 96 -4.01 -2.20 -15.62
CA ILE A 96 -4.87 -1.03 -15.57
C ILE A 96 -5.78 -0.98 -16.79
N LYS A 97 -6.98 -0.42 -16.58
CA LYS A 97 -7.93 -0.09 -17.65
C LYS A 97 -8.07 1.42 -17.70
N GLU A 98 -7.55 2.04 -18.74
CA GLU A 98 -7.74 3.47 -18.96
C GLU A 98 -9.06 3.69 -19.74
N GLN A 99 -9.85 4.67 -19.28
CA GLN A 99 -11.08 5.02 -19.98
C GLN A 99 -10.75 5.81 -21.25
N ILE A 100 -11.39 5.46 -22.38
CA ILE A 100 -11.22 6.19 -23.62
C ILE A 100 -11.87 7.57 -23.47
N PRO A 101 -11.13 8.67 -23.71
CA PRO A 101 -11.69 10.02 -23.65
C PRO A 101 -12.88 10.17 -24.58
N ILE A 102 -13.90 10.95 -24.19
CA ILE A 102 -15.13 11.13 -24.97
C ILE A 102 -14.82 11.64 -26.39
N GLN A 103 -13.76 12.43 -26.54
CA GLN A 103 -13.32 12.99 -27.83
C GLN A 103 -12.79 11.92 -28.80
N ASP A 104 -12.24 10.83 -28.30
CA ASP A 104 -11.64 9.74 -29.07
C ASP A 104 -12.61 8.57 -29.33
N ARG A 105 -13.81 8.64 -28.74
CA ARG A 105 -14.88 7.67 -28.96
C ARG A 105 -15.50 7.90 -30.34
N VAL A 106 -14.72 7.68 -31.39
CA VAL A 106 -15.14 7.95 -32.75
C VAL A 106 -16.26 7.00 -33.15
N ALA A 107 -17.38 7.60 -33.63
CA ALA A 107 -18.27 7.19 -34.73
C ALA A 107 -18.73 5.71 -34.83
N THR A 108 -18.17 4.76 -34.13
CA THR A 108 -18.62 3.36 -34.15
C THR A 108 -19.76 3.09 -33.18
N ALA A 109 -20.11 4.07 -32.38
CA ALA A 109 -21.05 3.93 -31.26
C ALA A 109 -22.37 4.67 -31.52
N LEU A 110 -22.93 4.60 -32.72
CA LEU A 110 -24.33 5.00 -32.92
C LEU A 110 -25.35 4.07 -32.25
N GLU A 111 -24.87 3.01 -31.52
CA GLU A 111 -25.79 2.01 -31.00
C GLU A 111 -25.75 1.82 -29.47
N GLN A 112 -24.88 2.49 -28.72
CA GLN A 112 -24.92 2.40 -27.25
C GLN A 112 -24.57 3.73 -26.61
N GLU A 113 -25.52 4.65 -26.58
CA GLU A 113 -25.47 5.83 -25.71
C GLU A 113 -25.31 5.38 -24.26
N GLY A 114 -24.17 5.67 -23.67
CA GLY A 114 -23.89 5.50 -22.24
C GLY A 114 -22.88 4.43 -21.84
N SER A 115 -22.39 3.58 -22.74
CA SER A 115 -21.37 2.59 -22.36
C SER A 115 -19.99 3.22 -22.25
N LYS A 116 -19.38 3.11 -21.07
CA LYS A 116 -17.96 3.48 -20.88
C LYS A 116 -17.10 2.54 -21.70
N GLN A 117 -16.29 3.10 -22.59
CA GLN A 117 -15.31 2.34 -23.37
C GLN A 117 -13.93 2.45 -22.72
N PHE A 118 -13.25 1.32 -22.62
CA PHE A 118 -11.92 1.23 -22.03
C PHE A 118 -10.92 0.72 -23.06
N TYR A 119 -9.68 1.19 -22.96
CA TYR A 119 -8.58 0.56 -23.68
C TYR A 119 -8.37 -0.87 -23.18
N PRO A 120 -7.76 -1.75 -23.99
CA PRO A 120 -7.34 -3.07 -23.53
C PRO A 120 -6.47 -2.95 -22.27
N GLU A 121 -6.61 -3.92 -21.39
CA GLU A 121 -5.80 -3.98 -20.18
C GLU A 121 -4.31 -3.96 -20.51
N SER A 122 -3.57 -3.10 -19.87
CA SER A 122 -2.13 -2.93 -20.08
C SER A 122 -1.37 -2.86 -18.75
N LYS A 123 -0.10 -3.19 -18.80
CA LYS A 123 0.84 -2.93 -17.70
C LYS A 123 1.17 -1.45 -17.70
N SER A 124 1.28 -0.88 -16.50
CA SER A 124 1.65 0.51 -16.34
C SER A 124 2.64 0.70 -15.21
N THR A 125 3.53 1.67 -15.40
CA THR A 125 4.43 2.20 -14.38
C THR A 125 3.92 3.53 -13.82
N LYS A 126 2.66 3.87 -14.09
CA LYS A 126 2.05 5.12 -13.62
C LYS A 126 1.53 4.98 -12.19
N THR A 127 1.65 6.04 -11.42
CA THR A 127 0.97 6.18 -10.13
C THR A 127 0.24 7.51 -10.07
N THR A 128 -0.86 7.53 -9.32
CA THR A 128 -1.61 8.75 -9.09
C THR A 128 -0.90 9.60 -8.04
N ILE A 129 -0.53 10.83 -8.41
CA ILE A 129 0.08 11.79 -7.50
C ILE A 129 -0.84 13.01 -7.40
N PRO A 130 -1.35 13.35 -6.21
CA PRO A 130 -2.18 14.53 -6.03
C PRO A 130 -1.38 15.80 -6.35
N PHE A 131 -2.07 16.81 -6.88
CA PHE A 131 -1.52 18.15 -7.22
C PHE A 131 -0.59 18.20 -8.44
N VAL A 132 -0.39 17.11 -9.16
CA VAL A 132 0.33 17.10 -10.44
C VAL A 132 -0.68 17.22 -11.59
N LYS A 133 -0.27 17.86 -12.69
CA LYS A 133 -1.10 17.96 -13.91
C LYS A 133 -1.44 16.55 -14.40
N ALA A 134 -2.71 16.31 -14.70
CA ALA A 134 -3.27 14.99 -15.01
C ALA A 134 -3.33 13.99 -13.86
N ASN A 135 -2.90 14.35 -12.63
CA ASN A 135 -2.87 13.50 -11.44
C ASN A 135 -2.12 12.17 -11.62
N GLU A 136 -1.33 12.04 -12.66
CA GLU A 136 -0.55 10.84 -12.97
C GLU A 136 0.93 11.19 -13.12
N PHE A 137 1.77 10.25 -12.71
CA PHE A 137 3.20 10.30 -12.92
C PHE A 137 3.67 8.95 -13.44
N ASP A 138 4.27 8.95 -14.63
CA ASP A 138 4.85 7.76 -15.23
C ASP A 138 6.35 7.67 -14.91
N TYR A 139 6.72 6.60 -14.22
CA TYR A 139 8.14 6.39 -13.87
C TYR A 139 9.02 6.09 -15.08
N SER A 140 8.43 5.71 -16.22
CA SER A 140 9.15 5.54 -17.47
C SER A 140 9.76 6.86 -17.95
N ASP A 141 9.08 8.00 -17.71
CA ASP A 141 9.54 9.32 -18.13
C ASP A 141 10.88 9.70 -17.48
N LEU A 142 11.15 9.24 -16.25
CA LEU A 142 12.41 9.50 -15.57
C LEU A 142 13.62 8.90 -16.29
N ILE A 143 13.41 7.79 -16.98
CA ILE A 143 14.48 7.05 -17.65
C ILE A 143 14.52 7.43 -19.12
N THR A 144 13.38 7.60 -19.78
CA THR A 144 13.30 7.98 -21.18
C THR A 144 13.87 9.39 -21.43
N TRP A 145 13.81 10.26 -20.39
CA TRP A 145 14.48 11.56 -20.43
C TRP A 145 16.00 11.44 -20.63
N ILE A 146 16.62 10.37 -20.13
CA ILE A 146 18.06 10.11 -20.32
C ILE A 146 18.31 9.50 -21.69
N HIS A 147 17.57 8.43 -22.04
CA HIS A 147 17.64 7.79 -23.36
C HIS A 147 16.40 6.91 -23.61
N PRO A 148 15.73 7.05 -24.77
CA PRO A 148 14.50 6.30 -25.07
C PRO A 148 14.64 4.78 -25.02
N SER A 149 15.81 4.23 -25.34
CA SER A 149 16.04 2.76 -25.28
C SER A 149 16.03 2.17 -23.88
N LEU A 150 16.03 3.02 -22.83
CA LEU A 150 16.04 2.61 -21.44
C LEU A 150 14.63 2.33 -20.90
N GLU A 151 13.56 2.62 -21.65
CA GLU A 151 12.17 2.38 -21.25
C GLU A 151 11.94 0.97 -20.72
N LYS A 152 12.56 -0.05 -21.29
CA LYS A 152 12.52 -1.44 -20.83
C LYS A 152 12.99 -1.66 -19.39
N TYR A 153 13.68 -0.70 -18.80
CA TYR A 153 14.15 -0.73 -17.43
C TYR A 153 13.29 0.10 -16.46
N ALA A 154 12.17 0.66 -16.91
CA ALA A 154 11.24 1.45 -16.09
C ALA A 154 10.77 0.68 -14.84
N TRP A 155 10.65 -0.63 -14.93
CA TRP A 155 10.29 -1.49 -13.80
C TRP A 155 11.28 -1.38 -12.62
N ILE A 156 12.56 -1.13 -12.89
CA ILE A 156 13.58 -0.97 -11.83
C ILE A 156 13.28 0.28 -11.00
N VAL A 157 12.93 1.40 -11.67
CA VAL A 157 12.55 2.64 -10.99
C VAL A 157 11.26 2.43 -10.21
N PHE A 158 10.28 1.77 -10.82
CA PHE A 158 9.02 1.44 -10.14
C PHE A 158 9.26 0.64 -8.86
N VAL A 159 10.04 -0.44 -8.93
CA VAL A 159 10.40 -1.25 -7.75
C VAL A 159 11.12 -0.43 -6.71
N PHE A 160 12.06 0.44 -7.12
CA PHE A 160 12.79 1.31 -6.21
C PHE A 160 11.84 2.28 -5.49
N VAL A 161 10.88 2.86 -6.19
CA VAL A 161 9.85 3.73 -5.60
C VAL A 161 8.97 2.96 -4.61
N VAL A 162 8.57 1.73 -4.94
CA VAL A 162 7.80 0.87 -4.02
C VAL A 162 8.59 0.59 -2.73
N ILE A 163 9.89 0.26 -2.85
CA ILE A 163 10.77 0.09 -1.70
C ILE A 163 10.83 1.36 -0.85
N PHE A 164 10.99 2.51 -1.50
CA PHE A 164 11.03 3.80 -0.83
C PHE A 164 9.74 4.08 -0.07
N ILE A 165 8.58 3.88 -0.71
CA ILE A 165 7.25 4.09 -0.09
C ILE A 165 7.08 3.17 1.13
N ILE A 166 7.34 1.87 1.00
CA ILE A 166 7.19 0.92 2.11
C ILE A 166 8.11 1.30 3.27
N THR A 167 9.35 1.66 2.97
CA THR A 167 10.32 2.05 4.00
C THR A 167 9.91 3.36 4.68
N ALA A 168 9.52 4.37 3.91
CA ALA A 168 9.11 5.67 4.44
C ALA A 168 7.85 5.57 5.31
N VAL A 169 6.81 4.88 4.81
CA VAL A 169 5.54 4.72 5.53
C VAL A 169 5.72 3.90 6.80
N SER A 170 6.47 2.79 6.73
CA SER A 170 6.74 1.95 7.90
C SER A 170 7.50 2.69 8.99
N ASN A 171 8.53 3.46 8.64
CA ASN A 171 9.29 4.24 9.61
C ASN A 171 8.47 5.44 10.12
N GLY A 172 7.67 6.08 9.26
CA GLY A 172 6.75 7.14 9.66
C GLY A 172 5.71 6.65 10.66
N ALA A 173 5.11 5.48 10.43
CA ALA A 173 4.17 4.85 11.36
C ALA A 173 4.84 4.55 12.70
N ASN A 174 6.06 4.01 12.69
CA ASN A 174 6.81 3.72 13.92
C ASN A 174 7.16 4.98 14.73
N LEU A 175 7.44 6.11 14.05
CA LEU A 175 7.65 7.40 14.72
C LEU A 175 6.34 7.94 15.33
N SER A 176 5.22 7.79 14.60
CA SER A 176 3.90 8.24 15.06
C SER A 176 3.41 7.45 16.28
N ASP A 177 3.78 6.18 16.39
CA ASP A 177 3.43 5.30 17.51
C ASP A 177 4.10 5.73 18.84
N GLY A 178 5.17 6.52 18.75
CA GLY A 178 5.81 7.14 19.92
C GLY A 178 4.96 8.24 20.59
N ILE A 179 3.92 8.73 19.93
CA ILE A 179 3.02 9.78 20.43
C ILE A 179 1.65 9.16 20.74
N ASP A 180 1.22 9.26 21.99
CA ASP A 180 -0.01 8.63 22.46
C ASP A 180 -1.23 9.04 21.61
N GLY A 181 -1.89 8.06 21.00
CA GLY A 181 -3.08 8.23 20.20
C GLY A 181 -2.86 8.69 18.75
N LEU A 182 -1.67 9.14 18.36
CA LEU A 182 -1.44 9.66 17.01
C LEU A 182 -1.53 8.55 15.95
N ALA A 183 -0.83 7.44 16.16
CA ALA A 183 -0.88 6.31 15.23
C ALA A 183 -2.28 5.70 15.14
N ALA A 184 -2.96 5.50 16.27
CA ALA A 184 -4.32 4.98 16.30
C ALA A 184 -5.33 5.95 15.65
N GLY A 185 -5.22 7.24 15.92
CA GLY A 185 -6.11 8.26 15.35
C GLY A 185 -5.96 8.40 13.84
N THR A 186 -4.73 8.49 13.33
CA THR A 186 -4.47 8.55 11.88
C THR A 186 -4.91 7.26 11.18
N SER A 187 -4.63 6.10 11.77
CA SER A 187 -5.08 4.82 11.22
C SER A 187 -6.60 4.71 11.17
N ALA A 188 -7.31 5.19 12.19
CA ALA A 188 -8.78 5.19 12.22
C ALA A 188 -9.37 6.04 11.07
N ILE A 189 -8.80 7.23 10.80
CA ILE A 189 -9.22 8.08 9.69
C ILE A 189 -8.98 7.39 8.35
N ILE A 190 -7.80 6.80 8.15
CA ILE A 190 -7.45 6.09 6.92
C ILE A 190 -8.41 4.91 6.68
N VAL A 191 -8.62 4.06 7.69
CA VAL A 191 -9.50 2.88 7.58
C VAL A 191 -10.95 3.30 7.31
N LEU A 192 -11.44 4.34 7.99
CA LEU A 192 -12.78 4.86 7.75
C LEU A 192 -12.94 5.36 6.30
N THR A 193 -11.97 6.13 5.81
CA THR A 193 -11.97 6.67 4.45
C THR A 193 -11.95 5.55 3.41
N LEU A 194 -11.06 4.56 3.58
CA LEU A 194 -10.99 3.40 2.68
C LEU A 194 -12.26 2.55 2.75
N GLY A 195 -12.87 2.42 3.94
CA GLY A 195 -14.16 1.74 4.11
C GLY A 195 -15.29 2.43 3.35
N ILE A 196 -15.34 3.77 3.40
CA ILE A 196 -16.31 4.56 2.62
C ILE A 196 -16.07 4.35 1.12
N PHE A 197 -14.83 4.42 0.65
CA PHE A 197 -14.52 4.18 -0.76
C PHE A 197 -14.88 2.76 -1.20
N ALA A 198 -14.60 1.75 -0.40
CA ALA A 198 -14.98 0.38 -0.69
C ALA A 198 -16.51 0.21 -0.78
N TRP A 199 -17.25 0.86 0.11
CA TRP A 199 -18.72 0.85 0.09
C TRP A 199 -19.28 1.57 -1.14
N VAL A 200 -18.76 2.75 -1.47
CA VAL A 200 -19.18 3.55 -2.62
C VAL A 200 -18.87 2.82 -3.93
N SER A 201 -17.66 2.27 -4.08
CA SER A 201 -17.26 1.53 -5.28
C SER A 201 -18.02 0.21 -5.47
N GLY A 202 -18.53 -0.38 -4.39
CA GLY A 202 -19.39 -1.56 -4.42
C GLY A 202 -20.84 -1.26 -4.84
N ASN A 203 -21.24 0.01 -4.91
CA ASN A 203 -22.58 0.42 -5.30
C ASN A 203 -22.58 0.97 -6.73
N ILE A 204 -23.30 0.30 -7.64
CA ILE A 204 -23.33 0.64 -9.07
C ILE A 204 -23.72 2.09 -9.31
N ILE A 205 -24.72 2.61 -8.56
CA ILE A 205 -25.21 3.98 -8.74
C ILE A 205 -24.12 5.00 -8.39
N PHE A 206 -23.44 4.83 -7.24
CA PHE A 206 -22.39 5.75 -6.81
C PHE A 206 -21.12 5.61 -7.63
N SER A 207 -20.76 4.40 -8.03
CA SER A 207 -19.56 4.19 -8.86
C SER A 207 -19.74 4.80 -10.25
N ASP A 208 -20.96 4.80 -10.78
CA ASP A 208 -21.27 5.42 -12.07
C ASP A 208 -21.27 6.96 -12.01
N TYR A 209 -21.64 7.52 -10.88
CA TYR A 209 -21.62 8.98 -10.66
C TYR A 209 -20.20 9.54 -10.44
N LEU A 210 -19.30 8.75 -9.83
CA LEU A 210 -17.96 9.20 -9.47
C LEU A 210 -16.90 8.95 -10.56
N ASN A 211 -17.21 8.21 -11.60
CA ASN A 211 -16.34 8.01 -12.77
C ASN A 211 -16.77 9.01 -13.90
#